data_29f176c782c530597c586e402410143d
#
_entry.id   29f176c782c530597c586e402410143d
#
_cell.length_a   1.000
_cell.length_b   1.000
_cell.length_c   1.000
_cell.angle_alpha   90.00
_cell.angle_beta   90.00
_cell.angle_gamma   90.00
#
_symmetry.space_group_name_H-M   'P 1'
#
loop_
_entity.id
_entity.type
_entity.pdbx_description
1 polymer ?
#
loop_
_entity_poly.entity_id
_entity_poly.type
_entity_poly.pdbx_seq_one_letter_code
_entity_poly.pdbx_strand_id
1 'polypeptide(L)'
;MNRREFVTRSVALAAGTALSEKGSGAASSSLQTIPGLLPQSKMPGTVPEAAIQGARFPEGFLWGAATASYQVEGAWNEDGKGESIWDRFTHTSGKVRGSVTGDIACDQYHRYPQDIALAKSLNLKSYRFSISWPRIQPSGVGAPNMQGIDHYSRLADTLLAAGIRPWCTMYHWDLPQALEDRGGWPNRDLAGYFADYAGILGKHLGDRITVWAPFNMPWAIAFMSYAAGTFPPCGTSFPDFLRAAHTLGLAQGEAHRALKAASSRATVGSAYEMAPAYPRTNSEADRAAAARYHAMNNVFFLEAAMKGHYPDAFVGEPPYEIMGFRPGDEKILYAPLDWVGFHFYTRRIVSDASHATCIGGGFSGTEIESDSGCARDPYTGIRADMPTEGPLTESGLELWPRGIYDLVTQISREYDHPVIEITESGCGYLDGPDENGRIPDARRIEWYRQVLAELARAIADGARVRAYHAWTLLDNFQWAEGYTERYGLIYTDFRSQKRTIKDSGFWYSRVAGSNRLDV
;
A
#
# COMPACT_ATOMS: atom_id res chain seq x y z
N MET A 1 -23.79 28.53 -1.23
CA MET A 1 -24.57 27.53 -0.49
C MET A 1 -23.63 26.76 0.41
N ASN A 2 -23.89 26.68 1.70
CA ASN A 2 -22.86 26.26 2.70
C ASN A 2 -22.95 24.74 2.89
N ARG A 3 -21.80 24.06 2.96
CA ARG A 3 -21.65 22.58 3.03
C ARG A 3 -22.50 21.87 4.11
N ARG A 4 -22.98 22.59 5.11
CA ARG A 4 -23.88 22.04 6.17
C ARG A 4 -25.32 21.79 5.73
N GLU A 5 -25.80 22.40 4.67
CA GLU A 5 -27.18 22.20 4.19
C GLU A 5 -27.34 21.01 3.23
N PHE A 6 -26.25 20.50 2.67
CA PHE A 6 -26.29 19.36 1.73
C PHE A 6 -26.40 18.00 2.45
N VAL A 7 -25.79 17.87 3.62
CA VAL A 7 -25.81 16.61 4.40
C VAL A 7 -27.16 16.30 5.04
N THR A 8 -28.03 17.29 5.23
CA THR A 8 -29.33 17.14 5.95
C THR A 8 -30.52 16.77 5.06
N ARG A 9 -30.37 16.74 3.74
CA ARG A 9 -31.46 16.44 2.80
C ARG A 9 -31.47 15.03 2.20
N SER A 10 -30.48 14.21 2.41
CA SER A 10 -30.37 12.84 1.83
C SER A 10 -30.85 11.71 2.76
N VAL A 11 -31.38 12.00 3.94
CA VAL A 11 -31.80 10.98 4.94
C VAL A 11 -33.30 10.73 4.99
N ALA A 12 -34.11 11.34 4.13
CA ALA A 12 -35.55 11.16 4.17
C ALA A 12 -36.12 10.69 2.82
N LEU A 13 -35.93 9.44 2.45
CA LEU A 13 -36.87 8.66 1.61
C LEU A 13 -36.41 7.19 1.45
N ALA A 14 -36.83 6.31 2.35
CA ALA A 14 -37.11 4.89 2.07
C ALA A 14 -37.64 4.20 3.34
N ALA A 15 -38.92 4.38 3.60
CA ALA A 15 -39.68 3.49 4.47
C ALA A 15 -40.95 3.04 3.74
N GLY A 16 -41.13 1.74 3.60
CA GLY A 16 -42.38 1.09 3.11
C GLY A 16 -42.05 0.09 1.98
N THR A 17 -42.18 -1.15 2.14
CA THR A 17 -43.27 -2.05 2.48
C THR A 17 -42.75 -3.49 2.51
N ALA A 18 -43.08 -4.20 3.58
CA ALA A 18 -42.89 -5.65 3.68
C ALA A 18 -44.00 -6.38 2.94
N LEU A 19 -43.64 -7.45 2.22
CA LEU A 19 -44.54 -8.56 1.91
C LEU A 19 -43.83 -9.88 2.08
N SER A 20 -44.41 -10.73 2.90
CA SER A 20 -43.98 -12.09 3.22
C SER A 20 -44.35 -13.04 2.10
N GLU A 21 -43.39 -13.96 1.77
CA GLU A 21 -43.82 -15.29 1.30
C GLU A 21 -42.94 -16.38 1.87
N LYS A 22 -43.61 -17.39 2.41
CA LYS A 22 -43.04 -18.67 2.90
C LYS A 22 -42.83 -19.61 1.74
N GLY A 23 -41.72 -20.32 1.72
CA GLY A 23 -41.49 -21.42 0.80
C GLY A 23 -40.30 -22.25 1.20
N SER A 24 -40.55 -23.43 1.67
CA SER A 24 -39.66 -24.49 2.12
C SER A 24 -38.80 -25.12 1.04
N GLY A 25 -37.61 -25.58 1.42
CA GLY A 25 -36.85 -26.55 0.61
C GLY A 25 -35.37 -26.54 0.91
N ALA A 26 -34.94 -27.31 1.91
CA ALA A 26 -33.53 -27.58 2.15
C ALA A 26 -32.97 -28.54 1.10
N ALA A 27 -32.09 -28.06 0.25
CA ALA A 27 -31.14 -28.87 -0.48
C ALA A 27 -29.72 -28.43 -0.08
N SER A 28 -29.06 -29.26 0.70
CA SER A 28 -27.63 -29.12 1.00
C SER A 28 -26.84 -29.41 -0.26
N SER A 29 -26.56 -28.42 -1.08
CA SER A 29 -25.55 -28.52 -2.14
C SER A 29 -24.18 -28.29 -1.51
N SER A 30 -23.32 -29.28 -1.58
CA SER A 30 -21.88 -29.16 -1.31
C SER A 30 -21.33 -28.02 -2.15
N LEU A 31 -21.09 -26.87 -1.52
CA LEU A 31 -20.41 -25.73 -2.11
C LEU A 31 -19.00 -26.16 -2.47
N GLN A 32 -18.74 -26.41 -3.76
CA GLN A 32 -17.38 -26.44 -4.28
C GLN A 32 -16.76 -25.09 -3.99
N THR A 33 -15.71 -25.08 -3.17
CA THR A 33 -14.93 -23.88 -2.88
C THR A 33 -14.23 -23.44 -4.16
N ILE A 34 -14.69 -22.34 -4.74
CA ILE A 34 -13.95 -21.64 -5.79
C ILE A 34 -12.68 -21.08 -5.14
N PRO A 35 -11.46 -21.41 -5.64
CA PRO A 35 -10.24 -20.83 -5.10
C PRO A 35 -10.31 -19.31 -5.14
N GLY A 36 -9.89 -18.65 -4.06
CA GLY A 36 -9.86 -17.19 -3.98
C GLY A 36 -11.14 -16.49 -3.51
N LEU A 37 -12.20 -17.21 -3.18
CA LEU A 37 -13.45 -16.60 -2.72
C LEU A 37 -13.52 -16.53 -1.19
N LEU A 38 -13.67 -15.31 -0.64
CA LEU A 38 -13.98 -15.12 0.78
C LEU A 38 -15.49 -15.24 1.02
N PRO A 39 -15.93 -15.92 2.09
CA PRO A 39 -17.36 -16.01 2.41
C PRO A 39 -17.91 -14.63 2.78
N GLN A 40 -19.16 -14.34 2.40
CA GLN A 40 -19.85 -13.14 2.92
C GLN A 40 -19.81 -13.16 4.45
N SER A 41 -19.03 -12.29 5.07
CA SER A 41 -19.13 -12.09 6.51
C SER A 41 -20.25 -11.10 6.77
N LYS A 42 -21.31 -11.54 7.46
CA LYS A 42 -22.17 -10.62 8.21
C LYS A 42 -21.25 -9.81 9.12
N MET A 43 -21.48 -8.48 9.23
CA MET A 43 -20.68 -7.55 10.02
C MET A 43 -19.94 -8.27 11.16
N PRO A 44 -18.61 -8.33 11.17
CA PRO A 44 -17.93 -8.70 12.37
C PRO A 44 -18.18 -7.56 13.35
N GLY A 45 -18.73 -7.92 14.48
CA GLY A 45 -18.58 -7.06 15.63
C GLY A 45 -17.11 -6.76 15.86
N THR A 46 -16.81 -5.74 16.63
CA THR A 46 -15.50 -5.51 17.20
C THR A 46 -14.92 -6.82 17.76
N VAL A 47 -13.62 -7.03 17.59
CA VAL A 47 -12.94 -8.20 18.17
C VAL A 47 -13.20 -8.19 19.68
N PRO A 48 -13.65 -9.31 20.28
CA PRO A 48 -13.92 -9.35 21.71
C PRO A 48 -12.69 -9.00 22.55
N GLU A 49 -12.86 -8.22 23.61
CA GLU A 49 -11.76 -7.77 24.47
C GLU A 49 -10.90 -8.94 24.98
N ALA A 50 -11.49 -10.07 25.32
CA ALA A 50 -10.77 -11.27 25.74
C ALA A 50 -9.82 -11.82 24.66
N ALA A 51 -10.20 -11.70 23.37
CA ALA A 51 -9.34 -12.11 22.26
C ALA A 51 -8.18 -11.10 22.06
N ILE A 52 -8.42 -9.81 22.24
CA ILE A 52 -7.37 -8.79 22.22
C ILE A 52 -6.37 -9.02 23.35
N GLN A 53 -6.84 -9.20 24.59
CA GLN A 53 -6.00 -9.46 25.74
C GLN A 53 -5.23 -10.78 25.64
N GLY A 54 -5.80 -11.79 24.98
CA GLY A 54 -5.17 -13.07 24.69
C GLY A 54 -4.13 -13.03 23.56
N ALA A 55 -4.11 -11.99 22.73
CA ALA A 55 -3.28 -11.95 21.52
C ALA A 55 -1.78 -11.90 21.85
N ARG A 56 -1.01 -12.76 21.19
CA ARG A 56 0.44 -12.90 21.35
C ARG A 56 1.11 -13.00 20.00
N PHE A 57 2.32 -12.47 19.90
CA PHE A 57 3.16 -12.57 18.72
C PHE A 57 4.39 -13.44 19.00
N PRO A 58 4.94 -14.13 17.98
CA PRO A 58 6.10 -15.00 18.15
C PRO A 58 7.32 -14.26 18.69
N GLU A 59 8.20 -14.98 19.36
CA GLU A 59 9.52 -14.46 19.67
C GLU A 59 10.26 -14.11 18.38
N GLY A 60 10.96 -12.97 18.36
CA GLY A 60 11.65 -12.47 17.17
C GLY A 60 10.73 -11.81 16.14
N PHE A 61 9.44 -11.61 16.43
CA PHE A 61 8.55 -10.84 15.57
C PHE A 61 9.07 -9.41 15.42
N LEU A 62 9.13 -8.92 14.17
CA LEU A 62 9.72 -7.62 13.86
C LEU A 62 8.65 -6.52 13.86
N TRP A 63 8.65 -5.73 14.91
CA TRP A 63 7.86 -4.51 14.99
C TRP A 63 8.58 -3.36 14.32
N GLY A 64 7.92 -2.70 13.37
CA GLY A 64 8.49 -1.62 12.61
C GLY A 64 7.49 -0.51 12.34
N ALA A 65 7.98 0.52 11.66
CA ALA A 65 7.15 1.54 11.03
C ALA A 65 7.72 1.86 9.63
N ALA A 66 6.89 2.46 8.79
CA ALA A 66 7.23 2.77 7.42
C ALA A 66 7.19 4.29 7.15
N THR A 67 7.93 4.72 6.14
CA THR A 67 7.83 6.03 5.49
C THR A 67 8.15 5.91 4.00
N ALA A 68 7.88 6.97 3.22
CA ALA A 68 8.29 7.06 1.83
C ALA A 68 9.10 8.34 1.59
N SER A 69 10.11 8.28 0.73
CA SER A 69 11.06 9.35 0.44
C SER A 69 10.37 10.69 0.16
N TYR A 70 9.50 10.72 -0.85
CA TYR A 70 8.82 11.96 -1.23
C TYR A 70 7.97 12.55 -0.10
N GLN A 71 7.36 11.69 0.73
CA GLN A 71 6.44 12.10 1.79
C GLN A 71 7.15 12.67 3.02
N VAL A 72 8.42 12.33 3.25
CA VAL A 72 9.13 12.73 4.48
C VAL A 72 10.42 13.51 4.27
N GLU A 73 11.15 13.29 3.17
CA GLU A 73 12.51 13.82 3.01
C GLU A 73 12.55 15.34 2.90
N GLY A 74 11.74 15.93 2.03
CA GLY A 74 11.97 17.29 1.57
C GLY A 74 13.24 17.40 0.74
N ALA A 75 13.97 18.52 0.86
CA ALA A 75 15.23 18.75 0.13
C ALA A 75 15.12 18.43 -1.38
N TRP A 76 14.00 18.84 -1.99
CA TRP A 76 13.57 18.41 -3.32
C TRP A 76 14.55 18.75 -4.45
N ASN A 77 15.37 19.78 -4.26
CA ASN A 77 16.35 20.28 -5.23
C ASN A 77 17.78 20.35 -4.67
N GLU A 78 18.06 19.61 -3.58
CA GLU A 78 19.37 19.61 -2.93
C GLU A 78 20.24 18.42 -3.38
N ASP A 79 21.55 18.57 -3.25
CA ASP A 79 22.57 17.54 -3.48
C ASP A 79 22.44 16.84 -4.84
N GLY A 80 22.03 17.59 -5.88
CA GLY A 80 21.92 17.11 -7.25
C GLY A 80 20.73 16.19 -7.52
N LYS A 81 19.71 16.16 -6.64
CA LYS A 81 18.46 15.45 -6.91
C LYS A 81 17.80 16.01 -8.19
N GLY A 82 17.39 15.11 -9.09
CA GLY A 82 16.57 15.47 -10.25
C GLY A 82 15.10 15.68 -9.90
N GLU A 83 14.37 16.35 -10.79
CA GLU A 83 12.93 16.50 -10.66
C GLU A 83 12.23 15.15 -10.76
N SER A 84 11.28 14.86 -9.85
CA SER A 84 10.35 13.73 -9.94
C SER A 84 9.00 14.14 -10.53
N ILE A 85 8.20 13.14 -10.94
CA ILE A 85 6.81 13.37 -11.37
C ILE A 85 5.98 14.02 -10.25
N TRP A 86 6.27 13.73 -8.98
CA TRP A 86 5.60 14.34 -7.84
C TRP A 86 6.04 15.77 -7.57
N ASP A 87 7.32 16.13 -7.80
CA ASP A 87 7.76 17.54 -7.74
C ASP A 87 6.96 18.36 -8.75
N ARG A 88 6.90 17.93 -10.02
CA ARG A 88 6.12 18.61 -11.06
C ARG A 88 4.63 18.68 -10.73
N PHE A 89 4.04 17.59 -10.24
CA PHE A 89 2.62 17.53 -9.90
C PHE A 89 2.27 18.51 -8.79
N THR A 90 3.04 18.54 -7.70
CA THR A 90 2.75 19.41 -6.54
C THR A 90 3.02 20.88 -6.83
N HIS A 91 3.96 21.19 -7.73
CA HIS A 91 4.19 22.55 -8.22
C HIS A 91 3.13 23.01 -9.26
N THR A 92 2.26 22.11 -9.71
CA THR A 92 1.14 22.46 -10.60
C THR A 92 -0.08 22.86 -9.77
N SER A 93 -0.56 24.09 -9.97
CA SER A 93 -1.70 24.62 -9.20
C SER A 93 -2.94 23.74 -9.29
N GLY A 94 -3.60 23.54 -8.16
CA GLY A 94 -4.88 22.81 -8.06
C GLY A 94 -4.77 21.29 -8.06
N LYS A 95 -3.57 20.71 -8.11
CA LYS A 95 -3.36 19.26 -8.12
C LYS A 95 -3.36 18.64 -6.72
N VAL A 96 -2.95 19.41 -5.72
CA VAL A 96 -2.88 18.96 -4.32
C VAL A 96 -3.81 19.80 -3.46
N ARG A 97 -4.49 19.17 -2.52
CA ARG A 97 -5.36 19.85 -1.56
C ARG A 97 -4.56 20.91 -0.79
N GLY A 98 -5.10 22.13 -0.73
CA GLY A 98 -4.43 23.26 -0.09
C GLY A 98 -3.25 23.84 -0.89
N SER A 99 -2.99 23.37 -2.12
CA SER A 99 -1.88 23.82 -2.97
C SER A 99 -0.53 23.81 -2.25
N VAL A 100 -0.29 22.76 -1.48
CA VAL A 100 0.97 22.50 -0.74
C VAL A 100 1.86 21.55 -1.52
N THR A 101 3.16 21.56 -1.20
CA THR A 101 4.18 20.74 -1.86
C THR A 101 4.89 19.82 -0.87
N GLY A 102 5.64 18.83 -1.39
CA GLY A 102 6.55 17.98 -0.61
C GLY A 102 7.94 18.58 -0.41
N ASP A 103 8.18 19.85 -0.78
CA ASP A 103 9.52 20.46 -0.84
C ASP A 103 10.27 20.42 0.49
N ILE A 104 9.54 20.54 1.60
CA ILE A 104 10.07 20.44 2.97
C ILE A 104 9.58 19.15 3.62
N ALA A 105 8.32 18.78 3.40
CA ALA A 105 7.68 17.61 4.01
C ALA A 105 7.94 17.55 5.53
N CYS A 106 8.66 16.50 5.97
CA CYS A 106 9.13 16.38 7.36
C CYS A 106 10.60 16.77 7.52
N ASP A 107 11.25 17.33 6.51
CA ASP A 107 12.69 17.66 6.55
C ASP A 107 13.56 16.47 7.02
N GLN A 108 13.12 15.23 6.71
CA GLN A 108 13.83 14.04 7.18
C GLN A 108 15.20 13.89 6.52
N TYR A 109 15.40 14.46 5.33
CA TYR A 109 16.70 14.47 4.67
C TYR A 109 17.81 15.00 5.61
N HIS A 110 17.51 16.03 6.40
CA HIS A 110 18.43 16.60 7.37
C HIS A 110 18.24 16.04 8.78
N ARG A 111 17.03 15.55 9.14
CA ARG A 111 16.65 15.18 10.50
C ARG A 111 16.57 13.68 10.75
N TYR A 112 16.95 12.83 9.79
CA TYR A 112 16.88 11.38 9.97
C TYR A 112 17.55 10.85 11.25
N PRO A 113 18.66 11.44 11.77
CA PRO A 113 19.23 10.96 13.03
C PRO A 113 18.29 11.14 14.22
N GLN A 114 17.56 12.26 14.26
CA GLN A 114 16.53 12.53 15.27
C GLN A 114 15.36 11.56 15.14
N ASP A 115 14.87 11.36 13.93
CA ASP A 115 13.72 10.48 13.66
C ASP A 115 14.06 9.01 13.96
N ILE A 116 15.28 8.56 13.67
CA ILE A 116 15.77 7.22 14.04
C ILE A 116 15.92 7.07 15.56
N ALA A 117 16.38 8.10 16.26
CA ALA A 117 16.43 8.08 17.73
C ALA A 117 15.03 7.93 18.34
N LEU A 118 14.02 8.61 17.78
CA LEU A 118 12.62 8.42 18.16
C LEU A 118 12.11 7.01 17.86
N ALA A 119 12.40 6.46 16.67
CA ALA A 119 12.05 5.08 16.32
C ALA A 119 12.67 4.07 17.30
N LYS A 120 13.92 4.27 17.71
CA LYS A 120 14.59 3.47 18.74
C LYS A 120 13.88 3.58 20.10
N SER A 121 13.47 4.79 20.51
CA SER A 121 12.74 5.02 21.76
C SER A 121 11.36 4.35 21.79
N LEU A 122 10.79 4.09 20.59
CA LEU A 122 9.55 3.33 20.39
C LEU A 122 9.79 1.81 20.32
N ASN A 123 10.95 1.29 20.69
CA ASN A 123 11.33 -0.12 20.64
C ASN A 123 11.25 -0.76 19.23
N LEU A 124 11.22 0.03 18.17
CA LEU A 124 11.16 -0.50 16.81
C LEU A 124 12.43 -1.29 16.47
N LYS A 125 12.27 -2.42 15.80
CA LYS A 125 13.35 -3.33 15.35
C LYS A 125 13.54 -3.32 13.85
N SER A 126 12.63 -2.72 13.10
CA SER A 126 12.68 -2.55 11.66
C SER A 126 12.18 -1.18 11.26
N TYR A 127 12.80 -0.58 10.27
CA TYR A 127 12.33 0.65 9.67
C TYR A 127 12.29 0.50 8.16
N ARG A 128 11.07 0.57 7.60
CA ARG A 128 10.86 0.55 6.17
C ARG A 128 10.87 1.97 5.63
N PHE A 129 11.77 2.22 4.69
CA PHE A 129 11.89 3.50 4.00
C PHE A 129 12.01 3.26 2.48
N SER A 130 11.79 4.28 1.68
CA SER A 130 12.07 4.20 0.25
C SER A 130 13.27 5.05 -0.14
N ILE A 131 13.89 4.69 -1.26
CA ILE A 131 14.95 5.48 -1.89
C ILE A 131 14.36 6.27 -3.05
N SER A 132 14.64 7.56 -3.10
CA SER A 132 14.23 8.43 -4.20
C SER A 132 15.10 8.16 -5.43
N TRP A 133 14.52 7.57 -6.49
CA TRP A 133 15.26 7.29 -7.73
C TRP A 133 15.90 8.55 -8.34
N PRO A 134 15.20 9.71 -8.45
CA PRO A 134 15.82 10.93 -8.96
C PRO A 134 16.94 11.49 -8.07
N ARG A 135 17.08 11.04 -6.82
CA ARG A 135 18.23 11.38 -5.97
C ARG A 135 19.46 10.53 -6.30
N ILE A 136 19.24 9.29 -6.74
CA ILE A 136 20.32 8.37 -7.13
C ILE A 136 20.73 8.56 -8.58
N GLN A 137 19.76 8.67 -9.49
CA GLN A 137 19.97 8.94 -10.91
C GLN A 137 19.05 10.10 -11.33
N PRO A 138 19.53 11.36 -11.34
CA PRO A 138 18.70 12.55 -11.58
C PRO A 138 17.90 12.54 -12.87
N SER A 139 18.43 11.91 -13.92
CA SER A 139 17.73 11.71 -15.20
C SER A 139 17.10 10.32 -15.35
N GLY A 140 17.17 9.50 -14.31
CA GLY A 140 16.71 8.10 -14.30
C GLY A 140 17.65 7.10 -14.97
N VAL A 141 18.74 7.56 -15.58
CA VAL A 141 19.73 6.73 -16.27
C VAL A 141 21.15 7.25 -16.04
N GLY A 142 22.15 6.44 -16.35
CA GLY A 142 23.57 6.83 -16.31
C GLY A 142 24.21 6.62 -14.94
N ALA A 143 25.35 7.29 -14.71
CA ALA A 143 26.12 7.15 -13.49
C ALA A 143 25.33 7.63 -12.24
N PRO A 144 25.51 6.99 -11.08
CA PRO A 144 24.83 7.42 -9.86
C PRO A 144 25.34 8.77 -9.36
N ASN A 145 24.42 9.56 -8.80
CA ASN A 145 24.76 10.72 -7.99
C ASN A 145 25.26 10.23 -6.62
N MET A 146 26.55 10.41 -6.37
CA MET A 146 27.17 9.90 -5.16
C MET A 146 26.69 10.61 -3.88
N GLN A 147 26.26 11.86 -3.95
CA GLN A 147 25.67 12.56 -2.80
C GLN A 147 24.38 11.87 -2.34
N GLY A 148 23.53 11.42 -3.30
CA GLY A 148 22.35 10.61 -2.99
C GLY A 148 22.71 9.25 -2.39
N ILE A 149 23.69 8.55 -2.94
CA ILE A 149 24.20 7.28 -2.37
C ILE A 149 24.69 7.49 -0.93
N ASP A 150 25.48 8.53 -0.69
CA ASP A 150 26.04 8.83 0.63
C ASP A 150 24.96 9.16 1.66
N HIS A 151 23.89 9.84 1.25
CA HIS A 151 22.73 10.09 2.14
C HIS A 151 22.13 8.78 2.65
N TYR A 152 21.74 7.86 1.75
CA TYR A 152 21.13 6.58 2.14
C TYR A 152 22.12 5.63 2.82
N SER A 153 23.40 5.76 2.52
CA SER A 153 24.47 5.08 3.24
C SER A 153 24.49 5.48 4.71
N ARG A 154 24.51 6.79 5.00
CA ARG A 154 24.48 7.31 6.38
C ARG A 154 23.17 6.97 7.09
N LEU A 155 22.02 7.00 6.38
CA LEU A 155 20.74 6.57 6.93
C LEU A 155 20.80 5.10 7.39
N ALA A 156 21.29 4.21 6.51
CA ALA A 156 21.43 2.78 6.83
C ALA A 156 22.38 2.53 7.99
N ASP A 157 23.54 3.22 8.03
CA ASP A 157 24.51 3.13 9.13
C ASP A 157 23.89 3.58 10.46
N THR A 158 23.11 4.67 10.44
CA THR A 158 22.42 5.20 11.63
C THR A 158 21.37 4.22 12.15
N LEU A 159 20.60 3.58 11.26
CA LEU A 159 19.64 2.53 11.62
C LEU A 159 20.33 1.34 12.26
N LEU A 160 21.40 0.84 11.66
CA LEU A 160 22.16 -0.30 12.17
C LEU A 160 22.78 0.00 13.54
N ALA A 161 23.35 1.21 13.71
CA ALA A 161 23.87 1.66 15.00
C ALA A 161 22.80 1.81 16.08
N ALA A 162 21.56 2.08 15.68
CA ALA A 162 20.41 2.10 16.58
C ALA A 162 19.86 0.68 16.92
N GLY A 163 20.34 -0.37 16.24
CA GLY A 163 19.83 -1.74 16.36
C GLY A 163 18.49 -1.93 15.62
N ILE A 164 18.23 -1.10 14.61
CA ILE A 164 17.03 -1.13 13.76
C ILE A 164 17.43 -1.68 12.39
N ARG A 165 16.72 -2.70 11.91
CA ARG A 165 16.96 -3.33 10.61
C ARG A 165 16.49 -2.40 9.48
N PRO A 166 17.39 -1.98 8.55
CA PRO A 166 16.99 -1.27 7.34
C PRO A 166 16.17 -2.19 6.42
N TRP A 167 15.01 -1.70 5.99
CA TRP A 167 14.11 -2.36 5.05
C TRP A 167 13.81 -1.38 3.92
N CYS A 168 14.19 -1.69 2.70
CA CYS A 168 14.19 -0.73 1.60
C CYS A 168 13.15 -1.05 0.54
N THR A 169 12.30 -0.07 0.24
CA THR A 169 11.53 0.01 -1.00
C THR A 169 12.33 0.80 -2.02
N MET A 170 12.60 0.22 -3.18
CA MET A 170 13.41 0.89 -4.19
C MET A 170 12.66 2.03 -4.88
N TYR A 171 11.36 1.86 -5.11
CA TYR A 171 10.52 2.84 -5.80
C TYR A 171 9.18 3.02 -5.08
N HIS A 172 8.92 4.25 -4.63
CA HIS A 172 7.68 4.62 -3.95
C HIS A 172 7.09 5.86 -4.62
N TRP A 173 6.83 5.74 -5.94
CA TRP A 173 6.04 6.61 -6.80
C TRP A 173 6.77 7.83 -7.39
N ASP A 174 7.97 8.12 -6.96
CA ASP A 174 8.77 9.29 -7.37
C ASP A 174 9.66 8.99 -8.59
N LEU A 175 9.02 8.69 -9.73
CA LEU A 175 9.72 8.49 -11.01
C LEU A 175 10.49 9.75 -11.40
N PRO A 176 11.76 9.65 -11.84
CA PRO A 176 12.43 10.79 -12.48
C PRO A 176 11.58 11.35 -13.62
N GLN A 177 11.32 12.66 -13.59
CA GLN A 177 10.49 13.30 -14.61
C GLN A 177 11.03 13.09 -16.03
N ALA A 178 12.35 13.03 -16.17
CA ALA A 178 12.99 12.77 -17.47
C ALA A 178 12.65 11.38 -18.04
N LEU A 179 12.27 10.40 -17.22
CA LEU A 179 11.76 9.10 -17.68
C LEU A 179 10.28 9.19 -18.07
N GLU A 180 9.49 9.96 -17.32
CA GLU A 180 8.08 10.20 -17.69
C GLU A 180 7.98 10.95 -19.02
N ASP A 181 8.84 11.94 -19.25
CA ASP A 181 8.93 12.69 -20.52
C ASP A 181 9.31 11.79 -21.72
N ARG A 182 9.79 10.55 -21.45
CA ARG A 182 10.07 9.50 -22.45
C ARG A 182 8.97 8.44 -22.53
N GLY A 183 7.81 8.67 -21.91
CA GLY A 183 6.64 7.80 -21.96
C GLY A 183 6.35 7.02 -20.67
N GLY A 184 7.12 7.22 -19.60
CA GLY A 184 6.84 6.65 -18.28
C GLY A 184 6.74 5.13 -18.26
N TRP A 185 5.99 4.58 -17.31
CA TRP A 185 5.84 3.12 -17.16
C TRP A 185 5.18 2.39 -18.36
N PRO A 186 4.34 3.02 -19.20
CA PRO A 186 3.93 2.38 -20.46
C PRO A 186 5.08 2.08 -21.43
N ASN A 187 6.22 2.75 -21.29
CA ASN A 187 7.42 2.48 -22.07
C ASN A 187 8.20 1.29 -21.48
N ARG A 188 8.25 0.18 -22.23
CA ARG A 188 8.91 -1.08 -21.83
C ARG A 188 10.39 -0.91 -21.45
N ASP A 189 11.10 0.08 -22.02
CA ASP A 189 12.53 0.29 -21.74
C ASP A 189 12.79 0.62 -20.27
N LEU A 190 11.77 1.10 -19.52
CA LEU A 190 11.89 1.35 -18.10
C LEU A 190 12.25 0.10 -17.31
N ALA A 191 11.89 -1.09 -17.77
CA ALA A 191 12.29 -2.32 -17.10
C ALA A 191 13.82 -2.47 -17.03
N GLY A 192 14.52 -2.13 -18.13
CA GLY A 192 15.99 -2.12 -18.18
C GLY A 192 16.60 -1.01 -17.31
N TYR A 193 16.06 0.21 -17.39
CA TYR A 193 16.55 1.33 -16.58
C TYR A 193 16.36 1.08 -15.08
N PHE A 194 15.26 0.44 -14.70
CA PHE A 194 15.02 0.07 -13.31
C PHE A 194 15.94 -1.06 -12.83
N ALA A 195 16.30 -1.99 -13.70
CA ALA A 195 17.29 -3.03 -13.41
C ALA A 195 18.69 -2.43 -13.15
N ASP A 196 19.10 -1.45 -13.97
CA ASP A 196 20.35 -0.72 -13.76
C ASP A 196 20.36 0.02 -12.43
N TYR A 197 19.24 0.70 -12.09
CA TYR A 197 19.04 1.34 -10.79
C TYR A 197 19.15 0.34 -9.63
N ALA A 198 18.49 -0.83 -9.75
CA ALA A 198 18.57 -1.90 -8.77
C ALA A 198 20.02 -2.40 -8.57
N GLY A 199 20.76 -2.58 -9.65
CA GLY A 199 22.17 -2.96 -9.63
C GLY A 199 23.05 -1.93 -8.91
N ILE A 200 22.80 -0.63 -9.15
CA ILE A 200 23.48 0.47 -8.44
C ILE A 200 23.20 0.39 -6.94
N LEU A 201 21.95 0.26 -6.54
CA LEU A 201 21.58 0.16 -5.12
C LEU A 201 22.18 -1.07 -4.46
N GLY A 202 22.10 -2.24 -5.10
CA GLY A 202 22.66 -3.48 -4.59
C GLY A 202 24.18 -3.39 -4.42
N LYS A 203 24.89 -2.75 -5.35
CA LYS A 203 26.33 -2.55 -5.31
C LYS A 203 26.78 -1.62 -4.17
N HIS A 204 26.07 -0.51 -3.95
CA HIS A 204 26.53 0.54 -3.04
C HIS A 204 25.94 0.43 -1.62
N LEU A 205 24.80 -0.24 -1.47
CA LEU A 205 24.06 -0.33 -0.20
C LEU A 205 23.79 -1.77 0.26
N GLY A 206 24.01 -2.77 -0.58
CA GLY A 206 23.66 -4.17 -0.30
C GLY A 206 24.53 -4.86 0.77
N ASP A 207 25.60 -4.22 1.23
CA ASP A 207 26.38 -4.62 2.40
C ASP A 207 25.69 -4.31 3.74
N ARG A 208 24.77 -3.32 3.76
CA ARG A 208 24.03 -2.83 4.93
C ARG A 208 22.54 -3.10 4.86
N ILE A 209 21.95 -2.98 3.67
CA ILE A 209 20.53 -3.25 3.42
C ILE A 209 20.41 -4.63 2.80
N THR A 210 19.71 -5.53 3.49
CA THR A 210 19.54 -6.92 3.05
C THR A 210 18.09 -7.27 2.70
N VAL A 211 17.13 -6.38 2.98
CA VAL A 211 15.70 -6.58 2.72
C VAL A 211 15.21 -5.54 1.74
N TRP A 212 14.71 -6.00 0.61
CA TRP A 212 14.38 -5.17 -0.53
C TRP A 212 12.97 -5.50 -1.06
N ALA A 213 12.21 -4.47 -1.43
CA ALA A 213 11.07 -4.59 -2.33
C ALA A 213 11.27 -3.66 -3.52
N PRO A 214 11.15 -4.15 -4.76
CA PRO A 214 11.29 -3.31 -5.95
C PRO A 214 10.30 -2.15 -5.95
N PHE A 215 9.03 -2.42 -5.69
CA PHE A 215 7.95 -1.46 -5.80
C PHE A 215 7.10 -1.37 -4.54
N ASN A 216 6.62 -0.16 -4.25
CA ASN A 216 5.46 0.07 -3.41
C ASN A 216 4.21 0.07 -4.29
N MET A 217 3.29 -0.88 -4.06
CA MET A 217 1.95 -0.91 -4.65
C MET A 217 1.96 -0.74 -6.19
N PRO A 218 2.57 -1.67 -6.95
CA PRO A 218 2.71 -1.52 -8.40
C PRO A 218 1.36 -1.41 -9.13
N TRP A 219 0.30 -2.02 -8.59
CA TRP A 219 -1.05 -1.84 -9.13
C TRP A 219 -1.51 -0.38 -9.02
N ALA A 220 -1.30 0.25 -7.86
CA ALA A 220 -1.65 1.66 -7.66
C ALA A 220 -0.83 2.58 -8.59
N ILE A 221 0.47 2.31 -8.77
CA ILE A 221 1.30 3.04 -9.75
C ILE A 221 0.65 2.98 -11.13
N ALA A 222 0.34 1.79 -11.62
CA ALA A 222 -0.23 1.62 -12.96
C ALA A 222 -1.62 2.26 -13.07
N PHE A 223 -2.52 1.95 -12.12
CA PHE A 223 -3.93 2.35 -12.20
C PHE A 223 -4.13 3.85 -11.92
N MET A 224 -3.61 4.36 -10.79
CA MET A 224 -3.85 5.74 -10.37
C MET A 224 -3.18 6.76 -11.30
N SER A 225 -2.03 6.40 -11.88
CA SER A 225 -1.28 7.29 -12.74
C SER A 225 -1.71 7.24 -14.20
N TYR A 226 -2.13 6.07 -14.72
CA TYR A 226 -2.37 5.92 -16.16
C TYR A 226 -3.83 5.60 -16.55
N ALA A 227 -4.69 5.14 -15.61
CA ALA A 227 -6.11 4.92 -15.86
C ALA A 227 -7.02 5.91 -15.14
N ALA A 228 -6.83 6.10 -13.84
CA ALA A 228 -7.71 6.94 -13.01
C ALA A 228 -7.42 8.44 -13.12
N GLY A 229 -6.22 8.84 -13.56
CA GLY A 229 -5.83 10.23 -13.73
C GLY A 229 -5.69 11.02 -12.42
N THR A 230 -5.62 10.35 -11.28
CA THR A 230 -5.59 10.98 -9.95
C THR A 230 -4.19 11.27 -9.45
N PHE A 231 -3.20 10.52 -9.94
CA PHE A 231 -1.78 10.70 -9.65
C PHE A 231 -1.00 11.09 -10.91
N PRO A 232 0.20 11.73 -10.77
CA PRO A 232 1.01 12.05 -11.93
C PRO A 232 1.34 10.79 -12.74
N PRO A 233 1.33 10.83 -14.08
CA PRO A 233 1.13 12.00 -14.96
C PRO A 233 -0.33 12.35 -15.24
N CYS A 234 -1.32 11.81 -14.54
CA CYS A 234 -2.75 12.01 -14.74
C CYS A 234 -3.30 11.40 -16.04
N GLY A 235 -2.77 10.26 -16.44
CA GLY A 235 -3.25 9.50 -17.60
C GLY A 235 -4.63 8.88 -17.33
N THR A 236 -5.45 8.83 -18.38
CA THR A 236 -6.83 8.25 -18.32
C THR A 236 -7.02 7.19 -19.42
N SER A 237 -5.97 6.43 -19.70
CA SER A 237 -5.93 5.43 -20.77
C SER A 237 -5.80 4.03 -20.16
N PHE A 238 -6.84 3.21 -20.33
CA PHE A 238 -6.78 1.83 -19.87
C PHE A 238 -5.71 0.98 -20.60
N PRO A 239 -5.49 1.14 -21.91
CA PRO A 239 -4.35 0.51 -22.59
C PRO A 239 -2.98 0.91 -21.98
N ASP A 240 -2.79 2.16 -21.56
CA ASP A 240 -1.54 2.58 -20.94
C ASP A 240 -1.39 2.03 -19.52
N PHE A 241 -2.48 1.90 -18.77
CA PHE A 241 -2.50 1.15 -17.51
C PHE A 241 -2.01 -0.28 -17.70
N LEU A 242 -2.54 -1.00 -18.68
CA LEU A 242 -2.16 -2.39 -18.95
C LEU A 242 -0.69 -2.51 -19.38
N ARG A 243 -0.19 -1.60 -20.22
CA ARG A 243 1.24 -1.54 -20.59
C ARG A 243 2.12 -1.24 -19.38
N ALA A 244 1.73 -0.25 -18.56
CA ALA A 244 2.45 0.10 -17.34
C ALA A 244 2.49 -1.08 -16.37
N ALA A 245 1.37 -1.78 -16.15
CA ALA A 245 1.32 -2.96 -15.30
C ALA A 245 2.26 -4.06 -15.78
N HIS A 246 2.28 -4.33 -17.10
CA HIS A 246 3.20 -5.31 -17.67
C HIS A 246 4.67 -4.89 -17.53
N THR A 247 5.00 -3.64 -17.83
CA THR A 247 6.37 -3.11 -17.69
C THR A 247 6.84 -3.16 -16.23
N LEU A 248 5.98 -2.83 -15.26
CA LEU A 248 6.27 -2.98 -13.83
C LEU A 248 6.55 -4.43 -13.43
N GLY A 249 5.78 -5.38 -13.97
CA GLY A 249 6.03 -6.82 -13.78
C GLY A 249 7.42 -7.24 -14.29
N LEU A 250 7.77 -6.84 -15.52
CA LEU A 250 9.10 -7.08 -16.10
C LEU A 250 10.20 -6.42 -15.26
N ALA A 251 10.01 -5.16 -14.89
CA ALA A 251 10.96 -4.40 -14.08
C ALA A 251 11.19 -5.05 -12.71
N GLN A 252 10.14 -5.60 -12.08
CA GLN A 252 10.26 -6.36 -10.83
C GLN A 252 11.17 -7.58 -10.99
N GLY A 253 10.95 -8.37 -12.05
CA GLY A 253 11.77 -9.55 -12.32
C GLY A 253 13.23 -9.21 -12.61
N GLU A 254 13.49 -8.18 -13.40
CA GLU A 254 14.85 -7.72 -13.71
C GLU A 254 15.55 -7.13 -12.48
N ALA A 255 14.86 -6.31 -11.68
CA ALA A 255 15.39 -5.76 -10.44
C ALA A 255 15.72 -6.86 -9.41
N HIS A 256 14.86 -7.89 -9.29
CA HIS A 256 15.14 -9.05 -8.45
C HIS A 256 16.47 -9.71 -8.84
N ARG A 257 16.68 -9.98 -10.13
CA ARG A 257 17.93 -10.56 -10.64
C ARG A 257 19.14 -9.66 -10.41
N ALA A 258 19.00 -8.36 -10.67
CA ALA A 258 20.06 -7.38 -10.47
C ALA A 258 20.49 -7.28 -9.00
N LEU A 259 19.54 -7.24 -8.07
CA LEU A 259 19.82 -7.23 -6.62
C LEU A 259 20.51 -8.51 -6.17
N LYS A 260 20.01 -9.69 -6.58
CA LYS A 260 20.62 -10.99 -6.24
C LYS A 260 22.05 -11.12 -6.79
N ALA A 261 22.31 -10.59 -7.99
CA ALA A 261 23.65 -10.58 -8.58
C ALA A 261 24.59 -9.60 -7.84
N ALA A 262 24.08 -8.45 -7.39
CA ALA A 262 24.88 -7.44 -6.70
C ALA A 262 25.18 -7.78 -5.23
N SER A 263 24.28 -8.51 -4.54
CA SER A 263 24.43 -8.87 -3.13
C SER A 263 23.89 -10.27 -2.84
N SER A 264 24.77 -11.19 -2.44
CA SER A 264 24.38 -12.55 -2.05
C SER A 264 23.52 -12.60 -0.78
N ARG A 265 23.47 -11.52 0.01
CA ARG A 265 22.66 -11.41 1.22
C ARG A 265 21.29 -10.77 0.96
N ALA A 266 21.05 -10.28 -0.26
CA ALA A 266 19.77 -9.65 -0.59
C ALA A 266 18.61 -10.65 -0.49
N THR A 267 17.60 -10.30 0.28
CA THR A 267 16.29 -10.95 0.26
C THR A 267 15.31 -9.99 -0.40
N VAL A 268 14.62 -10.48 -1.43
CA VAL A 268 13.72 -9.67 -2.26
C VAL A 268 12.30 -10.17 -2.11
N GLY A 269 11.42 -9.29 -1.71
CA GLY A 269 10.00 -9.57 -1.57
C GLY A 269 9.14 -8.49 -2.20
N SER A 270 7.92 -8.38 -1.74
CA SER A 270 6.92 -7.43 -2.26
C SER A 270 6.49 -6.41 -1.22
N ALA A 271 5.80 -5.37 -1.70
CA ALA A 271 5.06 -4.42 -0.90
C ALA A 271 3.81 -4.02 -1.68
N TYR A 272 2.87 -4.97 -1.81
CA TYR A 272 1.67 -4.84 -2.63
C TYR A 272 0.53 -4.27 -1.79
N GLU A 273 -0.32 -3.45 -2.40
CA GLU A 273 -1.62 -3.21 -1.80
C GLU A 273 -2.49 -4.44 -1.98
N MET A 274 -3.13 -4.87 -0.90
CA MET A 274 -4.13 -5.93 -0.96
C MET A 274 -5.33 -5.57 -0.10
N ALA A 275 -6.52 -5.85 -0.62
CA ALA A 275 -7.76 -5.71 0.12
C ALA A 275 -8.60 -6.98 -0.04
N PRO A 276 -9.13 -7.55 1.04
CA PRO A 276 -10.02 -8.70 0.91
C PRO A 276 -11.28 -8.29 0.12
N ALA A 277 -11.61 -9.08 -0.88
CA ALA A 277 -12.75 -8.85 -1.76
C ALA A 277 -13.94 -9.70 -1.35
N TYR A 278 -15.03 -9.07 -0.95
CA TYR A 278 -16.26 -9.76 -0.59
C TYR A 278 -17.31 -9.54 -1.69
N PRO A 279 -17.96 -10.59 -2.21
CA PRO A 279 -19.00 -10.43 -3.20
C PRO A 279 -20.19 -9.68 -2.61
N ARG A 280 -20.80 -8.75 -3.36
CA ARG A 280 -21.95 -7.96 -2.92
C ARG A 280 -23.14 -8.85 -2.61
N THR A 281 -23.35 -9.86 -3.44
CA THR A 281 -24.41 -10.87 -3.27
C THR A 281 -23.82 -12.27 -3.41
N ASN A 282 -24.64 -13.30 -3.10
CA ASN A 282 -24.25 -14.70 -3.33
C ASN A 282 -24.44 -15.15 -4.79
N SER A 283 -24.72 -14.23 -5.73
CA SER A 283 -24.81 -14.58 -7.15
C SER A 283 -23.49 -15.13 -7.67
N GLU A 284 -23.54 -15.98 -8.67
CA GLU A 284 -22.34 -16.49 -9.35
C GLU A 284 -21.55 -15.34 -10.00
N ALA A 285 -22.24 -14.36 -10.58
CA ALA A 285 -21.64 -13.19 -11.21
C ALA A 285 -20.82 -12.35 -10.21
N ASP A 286 -21.38 -12.02 -9.02
CA ASP A 286 -20.66 -11.25 -8.02
C ASP A 286 -19.48 -12.02 -7.41
N ARG A 287 -19.64 -13.35 -7.23
CA ARG A 287 -18.52 -14.20 -6.79
C ARG A 287 -17.39 -14.23 -7.81
N ALA A 288 -17.72 -14.38 -9.09
CA ALA A 288 -16.73 -14.33 -10.16
C ALA A 288 -16.04 -12.97 -10.25
N ALA A 289 -16.78 -11.88 -10.07
CA ALA A 289 -16.21 -10.51 -10.01
C ALA A 289 -15.27 -10.34 -8.81
N ALA A 290 -15.62 -10.86 -7.63
CA ALA A 290 -14.74 -10.81 -6.45
C ALA A 290 -13.45 -11.63 -6.65
N ALA A 291 -13.53 -12.78 -7.33
CA ALA A 291 -12.35 -13.56 -7.70
C ALA A 291 -11.47 -12.80 -8.71
N ARG A 292 -12.04 -12.16 -9.72
CA ARG A 292 -11.28 -11.31 -10.66
C ARG A 292 -10.65 -10.09 -9.96
N TYR A 293 -11.35 -9.48 -8.99
CA TYR A 293 -10.75 -8.41 -8.18
C TYR A 293 -9.52 -8.92 -7.42
N HIS A 294 -9.63 -10.07 -6.74
CA HIS A 294 -8.49 -10.68 -6.06
C HIS A 294 -7.34 -10.94 -7.03
N ALA A 295 -7.62 -11.50 -8.20
CA ALA A 295 -6.65 -11.77 -9.25
C ALA A 295 -5.96 -10.48 -9.74
N MET A 296 -6.73 -9.44 -10.08
CA MET A 296 -6.21 -8.19 -10.64
C MET A 296 -5.52 -7.30 -9.58
N ASN A 297 -6.16 -7.11 -8.42
CA ASN A 297 -5.68 -6.16 -7.42
C ASN A 297 -4.66 -6.76 -6.45
N ASN A 298 -4.95 -7.98 -5.96
CA ASN A 298 -4.15 -8.52 -4.88
C ASN A 298 -2.96 -9.35 -5.39
N VAL A 299 -3.17 -10.19 -6.39
CA VAL A 299 -2.17 -11.21 -6.75
C VAL A 299 -1.61 -11.07 -8.18
N PHE A 300 -1.97 -10.06 -8.95
CA PHE A 300 -1.51 -9.88 -10.32
C PHE A 300 0.02 -9.91 -10.44
N PHE A 301 0.69 -9.10 -9.64
CA PHE A 301 2.16 -9.04 -9.61
C PHE A 301 2.77 -10.21 -8.83
N LEU A 302 2.07 -10.73 -7.83
CA LEU A 302 2.52 -11.89 -7.07
C LEU A 302 2.53 -13.15 -7.92
N GLU A 303 1.46 -13.41 -8.65
CA GLU A 303 1.34 -14.54 -9.57
C GLU A 303 2.42 -14.46 -10.66
N ALA A 304 2.59 -13.27 -11.27
CA ALA A 304 3.63 -13.04 -12.27
C ALA A 304 5.03 -13.36 -11.72
N ALA A 305 5.36 -12.91 -10.49
CA ALA A 305 6.65 -13.17 -9.88
C ALA A 305 6.83 -14.65 -9.49
N MET A 306 5.81 -15.27 -8.90
CA MET A 306 5.91 -16.62 -8.35
C MET A 306 5.75 -17.73 -9.39
N LYS A 307 4.98 -17.46 -10.48
CA LYS A 307 4.62 -18.48 -11.47
C LYS A 307 5.00 -18.11 -12.91
N GLY A 308 5.38 -16.84 -13.19
CA GLY A 308 5.78 -16.38 -14.53
C GLY A 308 4.63 -16.06 -15.48
N HIS A 309 3.39 -16.06 -14.99
CA HIS A 309 2.19 -15.71 -15.77
C HIS A 309 1.24 -14.86 -14.94
N TYR A 310 0.32 -14.17 -15.59
CA TYR A 310 -0.73 -13.43 -14.92
C TYR A 310 -1.89 -14.34 -14.51
N PRO A 311 -2.61 -14.01 -13.43
CA PRO A 311 -3.79 -14.76 -12.99
C PRO A 311 -4.99 -14.48 -13.89
N ASP A 312 -6.07 -15.22 -13.67
CA ASP A 312 -7.37 -15.10 -14.36
C ASP A 312 -8.12 -13.85 -13.90
N ALA A 313 -7.64 -12.68 -14.34
CA ALA A 313 -8.11 -11.37 -13.90
C ALA A 313 -9.05 -10.68 -14.91
N PHE A 314 -9.26 -11.28 -16.08
CA PHE A 314 -9.97 -10.66 -17.19
C PHE A 314 -11.30 -11.37 -17.52
N VAL A 315 -12.20 -10.66 -18.18
CA VAL A 315 -13.37 -11.26 -18.82
C VAL A 315 -12.95 -11.71 -20.22
N GLY A 316 -12.93 -13.00 -20.45
CA GLY A 316 -12.41 -13.59 -21.70
C GLY A 316 -10.88 -13.71 -21.70
N GLU A 317 -10.29 -13.68 -22.89
CA GLU A 317 -8.84 -13.84 -23.04
C GLU A 317 -8.07 -12.61 -22.50
N PRO A 318 -6.93 -12.82 -21.84
CA PRO A 318 -6.07 -11.72 -21.39
C PRO A 318 -5.64 -10.84 -22.58
N PRO A 319 -5.65 -9.50 -22.42
CA PRO A 319 -5.34 -8.55 -23.50
C PRO A 319 -3.82 -8.43 -23.72
N TYR A 320 -3.12 -9.52 -23.94
CA TYR A 320 -1.65 -9.58 -24.04
C TYR A 320 -1.07 -8.66 -25.11
N GLU A 321 -1.76 -8.50 -26.25
CA GLU A 321 -1.31 -7.59 -27.30
C GLU A 321 -1.32 -6.13 -26.82
N ILE A 322 -2.38 -5.72 -26.13
CA ILE A 322 -2.49 -4.36 -25.56
C ILE A 322 -1.44 -4.15 -24.46
N MET A 323 -1.19 -5.15 -23.64
CA MET A 323 -0.16 -5.13 -22.60
C MET A 323 1.25 -5.02 -23.19
N GLY A 324 1.44 -5.37 -24.46
CA GLY A 324 2.74 -5.46 -25.11
C GLY A 324 3.53 -6.71 -24.71
N PHE A 325 2.84 -7.77 -24.28
CA PHE A 325 3.44 -9.06 -23.92
C PHE A 325 4.14 -9.68 -25.14
N ARG A 326 5.34 -10.22 -24.94
CA ARG A 326 6.17 -10.85 -25.98
C ARG A 326 6.57 -12.26 -25.57
N PRO A 327 6.80 -13.17 -26.52
CA PRO A 327 7.36 -14.49 -26.22
C PRO A 327 8.68 -14.37 -25.43
N GLY A 328 8.76 -15.04 -24.29
CA GLY A 328 9.89 -14.98 -23.37
C GLY A 328 9.69 -14.08 -22.15
N ASP A 329 8.65 -13.24 -22.14
CA ASP A 329 8.35 -12.36 -20.99
C ASP A 329 8.00 -13.17 -19.73
N GLU A 330 7.41 -14.35 -19.87
CA GLU A 330 7.16 -15.28 -18.78
C GLU A 330 8.43 -15.61 -17.98
N LYS A 331 9.58 -15.69 -18.63
CA LYS A 331 10.87 -15.94 -17.98
C LYS A 331 11.40 -14.70 -17.25
N ILE A 332 11.07 -13.52 -17.77
CA ILE A 332 11.44 -12.26 -17.13
C ILE A 332 10.55 -12.02 -15.90
N LEU A 333 9.26 -12.27 -16.01
CA LEU A 333 8.30 -12.18 -14.92
C LEU A 333 8.64 -13.14 -13.77
N TYR A 334 9.03 -14.38 -14.10
CA TYR A 334 9.38 -15.40 -13.10
C TYR A 334 10.62 -14.99 -12.29
N ALA A 335 10.38 -14.57 -11.07
CA ALA A 335 11.39 -14.15 -10.10
C ALA A 335 10.83 -14.42 -8.68
N PRO A 336 10.87 -15.70 -8.22
CA PRO A 336 10.26 -16.10 -6.98
C PRO A 336 10.74 -15.27 -5.80
N LEU A 337 9.79 -14.74 -5.05
CA LEU A 337 10.05 -13.86 -3.92
C LEU A 337 10.52 -14.66 -2.70
N ASP A 338 11.48 -14.12 -1.93
CA ASP A 338 11.92 -14.72 -0.66
C ASP A 338 10.86 -14.59 0.45
N TRP A 339 9.98 -13.61 0.33
CA TRP A 339 8.86 -13.33 1.25
C TRP A 339 7.79 -12.51 0.53
N VAL A 340 6.55 -12.64 0.99
CA VAL A 340 5.40 -11.90 0.46
C VAL A 340 5.04 -10.77 1.42
N GLY A 341 5.19 -9.54 0.97
CA GLY A 341 4.81 -8.35 1.73
C GLY A 341 3.59 -7.69 1.14
N PHE A 342 2.67 -7.26 1.99
CA PHE A 342 1.54 -6.48 1.55
C PHE A 342 1.06 -5.48 2.60
N HIS A 343 0.28 -4.52 2.12
CA HIS A 343 -0.37 -3.47 2.90
C HIS A 343 -1.81 -3.86 3.17
N PHE A 344 -2.29 -3.54 4.36
CA PHE A 344 -3.69 -3.73 4.72
C PHE A 344 -4.26 -2.46 5.34
N TYR A 345 -5.36 -1.97 4.77
CA TYR A 345 -6.07 -0.80 5.29
C TYR A 345 -7.56 -1.07 5.53
N THR A 346 -8.25 -1.69 4.58
CA THR A 346 -9.69 -1.93 4.64
C THR A 346 -10.08 -3.07 3.69
N ARG A 347 -11.37 -3.28 3.46
CA ARG A 347 -11.95 -4.27 2.53
C ARG A 347 -12.55 -3.63 1.28
N ARG A 348 -12.98 -4.47 0.34
CA ARG A 348 -13.82 -4.08 -0.79
C ARG A 348 -15.07 -4.95 -0.87
N ILE A 349 -16.19 -4.33 -1.25
CA ILE A 349 -17.41 -5.04 -1.65
C ILE A 349 -17.47 -5.02 -3.17
N VAL A 350 -17.47 -6.21 -3.76
CA VAL A 350 -17.30 -6.37 -5.20
C VAL A 350 -18.57 -6.92 -5.84
N SER A 351 -18.98 -6.34 -6.97
CA SER A 351 -20.09 -6.80 -7.79
C SER A 351 -19.68 -6.92 -9.25
N ASP A 352 -20.41 -7.75 -9.98
CA ASP A 352 -20.28 -7.82 -11.42
C ASP A 352 -20.71 -6.51 -12.07
N ALA A 353 -19.89 -6.01 -12.96
CA ALA A 353 -20.11 -4.81 -13.73
C ALA A 353 -19.77 -4.99 -15.21
N SER A 354 -19.88 -6.22 -15.70
CA SER A 354 -19.60 -6.56 -17.11
C SER A 354 -20.40 -5.72 -18.12
N HIS A 355 -21.50 -5.10 -17.67
CA HIS A 355 -22.32 -4.18 -18.44
C HIS A 355 -22.26 -2.73 -17.95
N ALA A 356 -21.46 -2.43 -16.92
CA ALA A 356 -21.31 -1.08 -16.37
C ALA A 356 -20.27 -0.27 -17.14
N THR A 357 -20.48 1.05 -17.17
CA THR A 357 -19.61 1.95 -17.93
C THR A 357 -18.47 2.55 -17.10
N CYS A 358 -18.38 2.22 -15.81
CA CYS A 358 -17.47 2.88 -14.87
C CYS A 358 -16.94 1.96 -13.75
N ILE A 359 -15.64 2.08 -13.42
CA ILE A 359 -15.06 1.54 -12.19
C ILE A 359 -15.09 2.64 -11.13
N GLY A 360 -15.82 2.44 -10.05
CA GLY A 360 -15.71 3.25 -8.84
C GLY A 360 -14.64 2.67 -7.92
N GLY A 361 -13.70 3.45 -7.45
CA GLY A 361 -12.74 3.00 -6.46
C GLY A 361 -11.51 3.89 -6.39
N GLY A 362 -11.61 5.04 -5.72
CA GLY A 362 -10.46 5.84 -5.30
C GLY A 362 -9.77 5.18 -4.11
N PHE A 363 -8.45 5.27 -4.06
CA PHE A 363 -7.58 4.78 -2.99
C PHE A 363 -7.72 5.59 -1.69
N SER A 364 -8.07 6.85 -1.83
CA SER A 364 -8.31 7.79 -0.74
C SER A 364 -9.76 8.20 -0.78
N GLY A 365 -10.70 7.64 -0.10
CA GLY A 365 -12.08 8.10 0.16
C GLY A 365 -12.65 9.32 -0.59
N THR A 366 -11.95 9.84 -1.56
CA THR A 366 -12.42 10.88 -2.47
C THR A 366 -13.25 10.22 -3.56
N GLU A 367 -14.56 10.26 -3.38
CA GLU A 367 -15.52 10.00 -4.45
C GLU A 367 -15.14 10.86 -5.66
N ILE A 368 -14.74 10.19 -6.75
CA ILE A 368 -14.71 10.84 -8.05
C ILE A 368 -16.17 10.93 -8.49
N GLU A 369 -16.94 11.82 -7.84
CA GLU A 369 -18.23 12.26 -8.32
C GLU A 369 -18.00 13.26 -9.47
N SER A 370 -17.71 12.73 -10.63
CA SER A 370 -18.01 13.45 -11.86
C SER A 370 -18.37 12.46 -12.95
N ASP A 371 -19.47 12.66 -13.61
CA ASP A 371 -19.89 11.97 -14.84
C ASP A 371 -18.82 12.02 -15.96
N SER A 372 -17.76 12.79 -15.78
CA SER A 372 -16.67 13.00 -16.74
C SER A 372 -15.34 12.35 -16.36
N GLY A 373 -15.20 11.73 -15.17
CA GLY A 373 -13.93 11.23 -14.63
C GLY A 373 -13.88 9.73 -14.32
N CYS A 374 -14.83 8.96 -14.79
CA CYS A 374 -14.86 7.53 -14.55
C CYS A 374 -13.97 6.79 -15.54
N ALA A 375 -12.93 6.11 -15.06
CA ALA A 375 -12.16 5.19 -15.88
C ALA A 375 -13.03 4.00 -16.28
N ARG A 376 -13.17 3.74 -17.57
CA ARG A 376 -13.87 2.56 -18.09
C ARG A 376 -12.90 1.38 -18.07
N ASP A 377 -13.26 0.32 -17.36
CA ASP A 377 -12.56 -0.96 -17.44
C ASP A 377 -13.36 -1.94 -18.28
N PRO A 378 -13.04 -2.08 -19.57
CA PRO A 378 -13.73 -3.01 -20.44
C PRO A 378 -13.23 -4.45 -20.26
N TYR A 379 -12.21 -4.69 -19.43
CA TYR A 379 -11.49 -5.96 -19.41
C TYR A 379 -11.79 -6.82 -18.18
N THR A 380 -12.01 -6.23 -17.01
CA THR A 380 -12.22 -7.04 -15.80
C THR A 380 -13.68 -7.23 -15.39
N GLY A 381 -14.57 -6.36 -15.85
CA GLY A 381 -16.00 -6.41 -15.50
C GLY A 381 -16.25 -6.32 -13.99
N ILE A 382 -15.45 -5.53 -13.26
CA ILE A 382 -15.50 -5.39 -11.81
C ILE A 382 -16.05 -4.01 -11.45
N ARG A 383 -16.93 -3.98 -10.43
CA ARG A 383 -17.18 -2.79 -9.61
C ARG A 383 -16.79 -3.09 -8.17
N ALA A 384 -15.84 -2.35 -7.64
CA ALA A 384 -15.38 -2.48 -6.27
C ALA A 384 -15.69 -1.20 -5.49
N ASP A 385 -16.56 -1.32 -4.49
CA ASP A 385 -16.96 -0.20 -3.65
C ASP A 385 -16.21 -0.25 -2.31
N MET A 386 -15.88 0.93 -1.77
CA MET A 386 -15.46 1.06 -0.38
C MET A 386 -16.71 1.08 0.50
N PRO A 387 -16.86 0.12 1.43
CA PRO A 387 -18.03 0.11 2.31
C PRO A 387 -17.92 1.22 3.34
N THR A 388 -19.09 1.77 3.73
CA THR A 388 -19.23 2.85 4.71
C THR A 388 -20.15 2.46 5.87
N GLU A 389 -20.36 1.16 6.07
CA GLU A 389 -21.33 0.63 7.05
C GLU A 389 -20.75 0.56 8.47
N GLY A 390 -19.39 0.43 8.57
CA GLY A 390 -18.67 0.38 9.83
C GLY A 390 -18.12 1.73 10.29
N PRO A 391 -17.36 1.76 11.40
CA PRO A 391 -16.64 2.94 11.82
C PRO A 391 -15.63 3.37 10.74
N LEU A 392 -15.64 4.65 10.37
CA LEU A 392 -14.77 5.23 9.36
C LEU A 392 -13.61 6.00 9.99
N THR A 393 -12.46 5.95 9.32
CA THR A 393 -11.38 6.92 9.51
C THR A 393 -11.76 8.27 8.89
N GLU A 394 -11.01 9.33 9.17
CA GLU A 394 -11.23 10.63 8.50
C GLU A 394 -10.85 10.62 7.02
N SER A 395 -10.05 9.66 6.59
CA SER A 395 -9.78 9.36 5.18
C SER A 395 -10.88 8.52 4.51
N GLY A 396 -11.99 8.22 5.22
CA GLY A 396 -13.12 7.46 4.66
C GLY A 396 -12.93 5.95 4.59
N LEU A 397 -11.85 5.41 5.18
CA LEU A 397 -11.61 3.96 5.21
C LEU A 397 -12.39 3.30 6.35
N GLU A 398 -13.10 2.22 6.04
CA GLU A 398 -13.81 1.44 7.05
C GLU A 398 -12.84 0.62 7.91
N LEU A 399 -13.07 0.65 9.23
CA LEU A 399 -12.41 -0.27 10.16
C LEU A 399 -13.01 -1.68 9.98
N TRP A 400 -12.26 -2.58 9.36
CA TRP A 400 -12.64 -3.96 9.13
C TRP A 400 -11.55 -4.94 9.59
N PRO A 401 -11.40 -5.20 10.89
CA PRO A 401 -10.28 -5.97 11.45
C PRO A 401 -10.18 -7.38 10.88
N ARG A 402 -11.32 -8.04 10.67
CA ARG A 402 -11.38 -9.37 10.08
C ARG A 402 -10.65 -9.50 8.74
N GLY A 403 -10.57 -8.40 8.00
CA GLY A 403 -9.96 -8.40 6.67
C GLY A 403 -8.50 -8.82 6.65
N ILE A 404 -7.71 -8.45 7.66
CA ILE A 404 -6.31 -8.85 7.71
C ILE A 404 -6.16 -10.36 7.96
N TYR A 405 -7.02 -10.94 8.80
CA TYR A 405 -7.06 -12.38 8.99
C TYR A 405 -7.41 -13.12 7.70
N ASP A 406 -8.49 -12.70 7.05
CA ASP A 406 -8.97 -13.34 5.82
C ASP A 406 -7.91 -13.29 4.72
N LEU A 407 -7.26 -12.12 4.54
CA LEU A 407 -6.23 -11.93 3.54
C LEU A 407 -4.96 -12.75 3.84
N VAL A 408 -4.45 -12.69 5.07
CA VAL A 408 -3.27 -13.45 5.49
C VAL A 408 -3.48 -14.95 5.30
N THR A 409 -4.64 -15.47 5.74
CA THR A 409 -4.95 -16.89 5.60
C THR A 409 -5.22 -17.32 4.17
N GLN A 410 -5.77 -16.41 3.34
CA GLN A 410 -5.97 -16.65 1.91
C GLN A 410 -4.63 -16.77 1.18
N ILE A 411 -3.75 -15.77 1.30
CA ILE A 411 -2.41 -15.78 0.69
C ILE A 411 -1.57 -16.96 1.21
N SER A 412 -1.67 -17.27 2.50
CA SER A 412 -0.97 -18.42 3.10
C SER A 412 -1.35 -19.73 2.41
N ARG A 413 -2.64 -19.96 2.12
CA ARG A 413 -3.12 -21.16 1.44
C ARG A 413 -2.80 -21.20 -0.05
N GLU A 414 -2.93 -20.07 -0.75
CA GLU A 414 -2.75 -19.99 -2.21
C GLU A 414 -1.28 -20.13 -2.64
N TYR A 415 -0.33 -19.76 -1.76
CA TYR A 415 1.11 -19.73 -2.06
C TYR A 415 1.94 -20.64 -1.16
N ASP A 416 1.39 -21.74 -0.68
CA ASP A 416 2.09 -22.77 0.11
C ASP A 416 2.82 -22.20 1.34
N HIS A 417 2.09 -21.46 2.18
CA HIS A 417 2.57 -20.90 3.44
C HIS A 417 3.86 -20.08 3.34
N PRO A 418 3.92 -19.06 2.47
CA PRO A 418 5.10 -18.21 2.34
C PRO A 418 5.37 -17.47 3.65
N VAL A 419 6.59 -16.97 3.80
CA VAL A 419 6.87 -15.97 4.84
C VAL A 419 6.15 -14.67 4.46
N ILE A 420 5.31 -14.15 5.36
CA ILE A 420 4.52 -12.93 5.14
C ILE A 420 5.06 -11.79 5.99
N GLU A 421 5.05 -10.58 5.44
CA GLU A 421 5.26 -9.32 6.16
C GLU A 421 4.10 -8.36 5.89
N ILE A 422 3.54 -7.77 6.95
CA ILE A 422 2.64 -6.63 6.78
C ILE A 422 3.52 -5.39 6.65
N THR A 423 3.65 -4.92 5.41
CA THR A 423 4.60 -3.88 5.05
C THR A 423 4.08 -2.46 5.25
N GLU A 424 2.75 -2.31 5.32
CA GLU A 424 2.04 -1.13 5.80
C GLU A 424 0.68 -1.51 6.36
N SER A 425 0.31 -0.87 7.46
CA SER A 425 -1.07 -0.90 7.96
C SER A 425 -1.26 0.24 8.97
N GLY A 426 -2.33 0.99 8.85
CA GLY A 426 -2.57 2.17 9.69
C GLY A 426 -3.88 2.87 9.37
N CYS A 427 -4.12 3.98 10.05
CA CYS A 427 -5.36 4.75 9.92
C CYS A 427 -5.10 6.26 10.02
N GLY A 428 -5.82 7.03 9.22
CA GLY A 428 -5.78 8.49 9.19
C GLY A 428 -6.80 9.11 10.13
N TYR A 429 -6.34 9.93 11.09
CA TYR A 429 -7.18 10.74 11.96
C TYR A 429 -6.59 12.15 12.10
N LEU A 430 -7.47 13.15 12.26
CA LEU A 430 -7.09 14.54 12.48
C LEU A 430 -6.69 14.76 13.96
N ASP A 431 -5.54 14.20 14.32
CA ASP A 431 -5.01 14.33 15.67
C ASP A 431 -4.19 15.63 15.80
N GLY A 432 -4.23 16.24 16.99
CA GLY A 432 -3.45 17.43 17.30
C GLY A 432 -3.15 17.54 18.78
N PRO A 433 -2.27 18.49 19.17
CA PRO A 433 -1.91 18.69 20.57
C PRO A 433 -3.09 19.20 21.38
N ASP A 434 -3.25 18.65 22.58
CA ASP A 434 -4.10 19.22 23.63
C ASP A 434 -3.42 20.45 24.28
N GLU A 435 -4.07 21.03 25.28
CA GLU A 435 -3.57 22.20 26.02
C GLU A 435 -2.24 21.95 26.76
N ASN A 436 -1.89 20.70 27.01
CA ASN A 436 -0.63 20.28 27.62
C ASN A 436 0.44 19.87 26.59
N GLY A 437 0.11 19.92 25.30
CA GLY A 437 0.99 19.51 24.20
C GLY A 437 1.09 17.99 23.99
N ARG A 438 0.23 17.19 24.64
CA ARG A 438 0.08 15.75 24.39
C ARG A 438 -0.80 15.55 23.16
N ILE A 439 -0.59 14.46 22.44
CA ILE A 439 -1.41 14.10 21.26
C ILE A 439 -2.26 12.87 21.60
N PRO A 440 -3.50 13.05 22.09
CA PRO A 440 -4.40 11.96 22.40
C PRO A 440 -5.03 11.43 21.10
N ASP A 441 -4.79 10.15 20.78
CA ASP A 441 -5.29 9.50 19.58
C ASP A 441 -5.86 8.09 19.87
N ALA A 442 -6.76 8.00 20.84
CA ALA A 442 -7.36 6.75 21.30
C ALA A 442 -8.03 5.92 20.19
N ARG A 443 -8.61 6.59 19.15
CA ARG A 443 -9.20 5.89 18.00
C ARG A 443 -8.15 5.11 17.21
N ARG A 444 -6.92 5.64 17.09
CA ARG A 444 -5.80 4.96 16.44
C ARG A 444 -5.33 3.75 17.26
N ILE A 445 -5.27 3.88 18.57
CA ILE A 445 -4.97 2.75 19.47
C ILE A 445 -6.00 1.65 19.27
N GLU A 446 -7.29 1.99 19.27
CA GLU A 446 -8.36 1.01 19.07
C GLU A 446 -8.27 0.34 17.70
N TRP A 447 -7.97 1.10 16.65
CA TRP A 447 -7.76 0.53 15.32
C TRP A 447 -6.63 -0.52 15.33
N TYR A 448 -5.48 -0.20 15.92
CA TYR A 448 -4.37 -1.15 16.03
C TYR A 448 -4.73 -2.37 16.89
N ARG A 449 -5.40 -2.19 18.02
CA ARG A 449 -5.83 -3.29 18.89
C ARG A 449 -6.67 -4.32 18.14
N GLN A 450 -7.63 -3.86 17.38
CA GLN A 450 -8.56 -4.69 16.61
C GLN A 450 -7.83 -5.43 15.47
N VAL A 451 -7.07 -4.73 14.66
CA VAL A 451 -6.37 -5.30 13.51
C VAL A 451 -5.27 -6.28 13.95
N LEU A 452 -4.49 -5.92 14.97
CA LEU A 452 -3.39 -6.77 15.45
C LEU A 452 -3.92 -8.02 16.15
N ALA A 453 -5.09 -8.00 16.79
CA ALA A 453 -5.70 -9.20 17.36
C ALA A 453 -6.08 -10.21 16.27
N GLU A 454 -6.65 -9.76 15.16
CA GLU A 454 -6.96 -10.62 14.02
C GLU A 454 -5.68 -11.14 13.32
N LEU A 455 -4.62 -10.33 13.25
CA LEU A 455 -3.33 -10.79 12.76
C LEU A 455 -2.73 -11.87 13.68
N ALA A 456 -2.78 -11.69 15.00
CA ALA A 456 -2.31 -12.69 15.96
C ALA A 456 -3.10 -14.00 15.84
N ARG A 457 -4.40 -13.91 15.56
CA ARG A 457 -5.24 -15.09 15.29
C ARG A 457 -4.81 -15.83 14.02
N ALA A 458 -4.53 -15.10 12.92
CA ALA A 458 -4.03 -15.72 11.69
C ALA A 458 -2.67 -16.43 11.91
N ILE A 459 -1.80 -15.86 12.73
CA ILE A 459 -0.53 -16.49 13.13
C ILE A 459 -0.79 -17.76 13.96
N ALA A 460 -1.70 -17.70 14.92
CA ALA A 460 -2.06 -18.86 15.75
C ALA A 460 -2.66 -20.00 14.89
N ASP A 461 -3.37 -19.66 13.82
CA ASP A 461 -3.92 -20.63 12.85
C ASP A 461 -2.89 -21.10 11.81
N GLY A 462 -1.61 -20.76 11.97
CA GLY A 462 -0.49 -21.32 11.21
C GLY A 462 0.09 -20.42 10.11
N ALA A 463 -0.35 -19.17 9.95
CA ALA A 463 0.25 -18.24 9.00
C ALA A 463 1.65 -17.80 9.46
N ARG A 464 2.62 -17.79 8.54
CA ARG A 464 4.02 -17.46 8.84
C ARG A 464 4.30 -15.97 8.73
N VAL A 465 3.65 -15.15 9.55
CA VAL A 465 3.89 -13.69 9.57
C VAL A 465 5.06 -13.38 10.49
N ARG A 466 6.08 -12.67 9.98
CA ARG A 466 7.30 -12.35 10.74
C ARG A 466 7.49 -10.87 11.08
N ALA A 467 6.73 -9.98 10.43
CA ALA A 467 6.89 -8.53 10.61
C ALA A 467 5.59 -7.76 10.44
N TYR A 468 5.48 -6.64 11.14
CA TYR A 468 4.42 -5.65 10.97
C TYR A 468 5.03 -4.25 10.99
N HIS A 469 4.75 -3.45 9.95
CA HIS A 469 5.17 -2.06 9.85
C HIS A 469 3.95 -1.14 9.92
N ALA A 470 3.90 -0.32 10.96
CA ALA A 470 2.87 0.70 11.08
C ALA A 470 3.04 1.76 9.97
N TRP A 471 1.95 2.09 9.29
CA TRP A 471 1.90 3.28 8.46
C TRP A 471 1.32 4.42 9.27
N THR A 472 2.11 5.37 9.70
CA THR A 472 3.51 5.65 9.34
C THR A 472 4.27 6.08 10.61
N LEU A 473 5.59 6.17 10.55
CA LEU A 473 6.38 6.64 11.69
C LEU A 473 6.03 8.10 12.05
N LEU A 474 6.02 8.99 11.04
CA LEU A 474 5.77 10.42 11.18
C LEU A 474 4.48 10.81 10.45
N ASP A 475 3.69 11.75 10.99
CA ASP A 475 2.77 12.49 10.14
C ASP A 475 3.56 13.13 9.01
N ASN A 476 3.09 13.01 7.77
CA ASN A 476 3.86 13.37 6.59
C ASN A 476 3.00 13.98 5.47
N PHE A 477 3.57 14.22 4.31
CA PHE A 477 2.87 14.64 3.11
C PHE A 477 2.05 13.49 2.52
N GLN A 478 0.72 13.60 2.52
CA GLN A 478 -0.21 12.54 2.07
C GLN A 478 -0.65 12.74 0.62
N TRP A 479 0.31 12.74 -0.29
CA TRP A 479 0.10 12.76 -1.73
C TRP A 479 -0.84 13.89 -2.18
N ALA A 480 -1.92 13.60 -2.92
CA ALA A 480 -2.90 14.59 -3.36
C ALA A 480 -3.67 15.25 -2.21
N GLU A 481 -3.70 14.64 -1.02
CA GLU A 481 -4.33 15.20 0.19
C GLU A 481 -3.42 16.20 0.94
N GLY A 482 -2.18 16.34 0.53
CA GLY A 482 -1.22 17.24 1.18
C GLY A 482 -1.00 16.90 2.66
N TYR A 483 -1.21 17.87 3.55
CA TYR A 483 -1.01 17.70 5.00
C TYR A 483 -2.32 17.57 5.78
N THR A 484 -3.44 17.25 5.11
CA THR A 484 -4.76 17.20 5.75
C THR A 484 -5.05 15.88 6.46
N GLU A 485 -4.26 14.84 6.23
CA GLU A 485 -4.41 13.54 6.85
C GLU A 485 -3.18 13.17 7.69
N ARG A 486 -3.41 12.52 8.83
CA ARG A 486 -2.34 12.17 9.77
C ARG A 486 -2.38 10.70 10.13
N TYR A 487 -1.35 9.97 9.72
CA TYR A 487 -1.20 8.52 9.95
C TYR A 487 -0.09 8.19 10.96
N GLY A 488 0.72 9.17 11.34
CA GLY A 488 1.93 8.96 12.14
C GLY A 488 1.68 8.40 13.54
N LEU A 489 2.60 7.58 14.02
CA LEU A 489 2.79 7.31 15.45
C LEU A 489 3.39 8.52 16.16
N ILE A 490 4.04 9.39 15.40
CA ILE A 490 4.66 10.63 15.85
C ILE A 490 4.01 11.79 15.09
N TYR A 491 3.49 12.74 15.85
CA TYR A 491 2.97 14.00 15.32
C TYR A 491 4.12 14.86 14.81
N THR A 492 3.97 15.40 13.60
CA THR A 492 4.85 16.42 13.03
C THR A 492 4.13 17.75 12.98
N ASP A 493 4.65 18.76 13.63
CA ASP A 493 4.27 20.15 13.39
C ASP A 493 5.01 20.65 12.14
N PHE A 494 4.34 20.73 11.02
CA PHE A 494 4.95 21.06 9.73
C PHE A 494 5.50 22.50 9.66
N ARG A 495 5.15 23.41 10.59
CA ARG A 495 5.71 24.75 10.68
C ARG A 495 7.06 24.79 11.38
N SER A 496 7.12 24.14 12.54
CA SER A 496 8.33 24.16 13.41
C SER A 496 9.20 22.93 13.21
N GLN A 497 8.70 21.93 12.50
CA GLN A 497 9.32 20.62 12.34
C GLN A 497 9.53 19.87 13.68
N LYS A 498 8.78 20.25 14.74
CA LYS A 498 8.82 19.57 16.03
C LYS A 498 8.11 18.21 15.92
N ARG A 499 8.72 17.17 16.51
CA ARG A 499 8.16 15.82 16.66
C ARG A 499 7.60 15.65 18.06
N THR A 500 6.40 15.07 18.16
CA THR A 500 5.78 14.70 19.43
C THR A 500 5.21 13.30 19.31
N ILE A 501 5.68 12.34 20.12
CA ILE A 501 5.14 10.98 20.12
C ILE A 501 3.68 11.03 20.54
N LYS A 502 2.80 10.39 19.75
CA LYS A 502 1.36 10.28 20.06
C LYS A 502 1.12 9.20 21.12
N ASP A 503 -0.06 9.19 21.73
CA ASP A 503 -0.43 8.15 22.67
C ASP A 503 -0.39 6.76 22.02
N SER A 504 -0.79 6.64 20.75
CA SER A 504 -0.65 5.42 19.96
C SER A 504 0.81 5.00 19.78
N GLY A 505 1.74 5.96 19.64
CA GLY A 505 3.16 5.67 19.57
C GLY A 505 3.67 5.04 20.88
N PHE A 506 3.30 5.58 22.03
CA PHE A 506 3.64 4.99 23.32
C PHE A 506 2.99 3.63 23.54
N TRP A 507 1.73 3.45 23.14
CA TRP A 507 1.06 2.15 23.19
C TRP A 507 1.75 1.13 22.28
N TYR A 508 2.03 1.50 21.03
CA TYR A 508 2.72 0.63 20.06
C TYR A 508 4.12 0.22 20.55
N SER A 509 4.82 1.13 21.21
CA SER A 509 6.13 0.86 21.83
C SER A 509 6.04 -0.23 22.92
N ARG A 510 4.97 -0.24 23.74
CA ARG A 510 4.75 -1.29 24.74
C ARG A 510 4.44 -2.64 24.07
N VAL A 511 3.63 -2.63 23.01
CA VAL A 511 3.37 -3.84 22.19
C VAL A 511 4.67 -4.38 21.60
N ALA A 512 5.48 -3.51 20.98
CA ALA A 512 6.76 -3.88 20.38
C ALA A 512 7.77 -4.43 21.39
N GLY A 513 7.71 -3.95 22.64
CA GLY A 513 8.59 -4.40 23.72
C GLY A 513 8.15 -5.71 24.38
N SER A 514 6.87 -6.08 24.28
CA SER A 514 6.28 -7.22 25.00
C SER A 514 5.75 -8.34 24.11
N ASN A 515 5.57 -8.10 22.81
CA ASN A 515 4.84 -9.00 21.88
C ASN A 515 3.38 -9.31 22.32
N ARG A 516 2.72 -8.34 23.02
CA ARG A 516 1.40 -8.50 23.61
C ARG A 516 0.54 -7.27 23.37
N LEU A 517 -0.80 -7.45 23.32
CA LEU A 517 -1.75 -6.35 23.15
C LEU A 517 -2.38 -5.85 24.46
N ASP A 518 -2.23 -6.58 25.55
CA ASP A 518 -2.77 -6.26 26.89
C ASP A 518 -1.86 -5.31 27.69
N VAL A 519 -1.35 -4.21 27.05
CA VAL A 519 -0.31 -3.30 27.57
C VAL A 519 -0.76 -1.84 27.60
#